data_f409d99775e79af1e6dc028ff2904a7f
#
_entry.id   f409d99775e79af1e6dc028ff2904a7f
#
_cell.length_a   1.000
_cell.length_b   1.000
_cell.length_c   1.000
_cell.angle_alpha   90.00
_cell.angle_beta   90.00
_cell.angle_gamma   90.00
#
_symmetry.space_group_name_H-M   'P 1'
#
loop_
_entity.id
_entity.type
_entity.pdbx_description
1 polymer ?
#
loop_
_entity_poly.entity_id
_entity_poly.type
_entity_poly.pdbx_seq_one_letter_code
_entity_poly.pdbx_strand_id
1 'polypeptide(L)'
;MRIARSRCLRTSCPGMDEKEGCEKMMIFSTEGLEWTREPADYYIGADRIEITTQPHTDLWQRTYYHFRNDNAPVLQMETEERFFSFVVKTDFSGSGHRFDQCGIAMYLDSENWLKASVEYENESFQHLGSVVTNHGYSDWATTEIPADVRTMWYRLSRREDDYCIECSRDGKVFSQMRVCHMHEGGGRIRFGIYACSPEDSSFRAVFTDLQMTDCAWKAHDGQQPD
;
A
#
# COMPACT_ATOMS: atom_id res chain seq x y z
N MET A 1 -5.98 17.40 33.47
CA MET A 1 -6.93 16.66 32.65
C MET A 1 -6.43 15.23 32.56
N ARG A 2 -7.18 14.24 33.07
CA ARG A 2 -6.68 12.89 33.37
C ARG A 2 -6.80 12.03 32.12
N ILE A 3 -5.69 11.43 31.69
CA ILE A 3 -5.62 10.46 30.58
C ILE A 3 -6.17 9.12 31.08
N ALA A 4 -7.22 8.63 30.45
CA ALA A 4 -7.82 7.32 30.77
C ALA A 4 -6.97 6.20 30.13
N ARG A 5 -6.42 5.33 30.99
CA ARG A 5 -5.74 4.09 30.56
C ARG A 5 -6.80 3.05 30.20
N SER A 6 -6.82 2.59 28.97
CA SER A 6 -7.61 1.46 28.52
C SER A 6 -7.15 0.18 29.20
N ARG A 7 -8.07 -0.50 29.91
CA ARG A 7 -7.85 -1.83 30.52
C ARG A 7 -8.11 -2.91 29.48
N CYS A 8 -7.10 -3.74 29.25
CA CYS A 8 -7.21 -4.98 28.51
C CYS A 8 -8.07 -5.98 29.31
N LEU A 9 -9.22 -6.39 28.79
CA LEU A 9 -10.04 -7.48 29.33
C LEU A 9 -9.49 -8.83 28.82
N ARG A 10 -8.85 -9.58 29.70
CA ARG A 10 -8.51 -10.98 29.46
C ARG A 10 -9.76 -11.85 29.67
N THR A 11 -10.27 -12.43 28.60
CA THR A 11 -11.19 -13.57 28.67
C THR A 11 -10.38 -14.86 28.59
N SER A 12 -10.34 -15.61 29.67
CA SER A 12 -9.72 -16.93 29.75
C SER A 12 -10.65 -17.98 29.13
N CYS A 13 -10.23 -18.60 28.02
CA CYS A 13 -10.79 -19.86 27.55
C CYS A 13 -9.95 -21.03 28.10
N PRO A 14 -10.56 -22.07 28.71
CA PRO A 14 -9.82 -23.23 29.18
C PRO A 14 -9.65 -24.25 28.05
N GLY A 15 -8.41 -24.66 27.78
CA GLY A 15 -8.03 -25.90 27.13
C GLY A 15 -7.89 -25.89 25.62
N MET A 16 -6.88 -25.20 25.11
CA MET A 16 -6.28 -25.46 23.79
C MET A 16 -4.78 -25.25 23.90
N ASP A 17 -4.00 -26.11 23.24
CA ASP A 17 -2.54 -26.13 23.27
C ASP A 17 -1.92 -24.78 22.87
N GLU A 18 -0.97 -24.30 23.68
CA GLU A 18 -0.21 -23.06 23.49
C GLU A 18 0.78 -23.14 22.31
N LYS A 19 0.31 -23.19 21.08
CA LYS A 19 1.17 -23.08 19.87
C LYS A 19 0.54 -22.42 18.65
N GLU A 20 -0.64 -21.84 18.74
CA GLU A 20 -1.10 -20.91 17.69
C GLU A 20 -0.90 -19.50 18.21
N GLY A 21 0.12 -18.82 17.68
CA GLY A 21 0.38 -17.43 17.97
C GLY A 21 -0.86 -16.60 17.60
N CYS A 22 -1.49 -15.99 18.59
CA CYS A 22 -2.54 -15.02 18.40
C CYS A 22 -1.94 -13.84 17.65
N GLU A 23 -2.10 -13.77 16.33
CA GLU A 23 -1.72 -12.62 15.53
C GLU A 23 -2.43 -11.40 16.13
N LYS A 24 -1.66 -10.44 16.57
CA LYS A 24 -2.17 -9.20 17.13
C LYS A 24 -2.68 -8.34 15.98
N MET A 25 -3.93 -8.55 15.62
CA MET A 25 -4.60 -7.67 14.66
C MET A 25 -4.76 -6.29 15.30
N MET A 26 -4.03 -5.31 14.82
CA MET A 26 -4.25 -3.92 15.18
C MET A 26 -5.36 -3.40 14.27
N ILE A 27 -6.43 -2.86 14.87
CA ILE A 27 -7.50 -2.23 14.10
C ILE A 27 -6.87 -1.03 13.40
N PHE A 28 -6.91 -1.01 12.07
CA PHE A 28 -6.52 0.15 11.28
C PHE A 28 -7.48 1.31 11.63
N SER A 29 -6.93 2.41 12.14
CA SER A 29 -7.70 3.59 12.45
C SER A 29 -7.55 4.59 11.31
N THR A 30 -8.66 5.16 10.85
CA THR A 30 -8.64 6.30 9.94
C THR A 30 -8.27 7.61 10.67
N GLU A 31 -8.22 7.59 12.01
CA GLU A 31 -7.69 8.70 12.81
C GLU A 31 -6.17 8.80 12.63
N GLY A 32 -5.69 9.98 12.28
CA GLY A 32 -4.27 10.23 12.04
C GLY A 32 -3.79 9.95 10.61
N LEU A 33 -4.71 9.68 9.68
CA LEU A 33 -4.38 9.69 8.26
C LEU A 33 -4.18 11.12 7.76
N GLU A 34 -3.11 11.33 7.01
CA GLU A 34 -2.76 12.63 6.45
C GLU A 34 -2.53 12.53 4.94
N TRP A 35 -3.01 13.53 4.22
CA TRP A 35 -2.74 13.68 2.79
C TRP A 35 -1.35 14.27 2.55
N THR A 36 -0.58 13.65 1.68
CA THR A 36 0.59 14.31 1.08
C THR A 36 0.14 15.43 0.14
N ARG A 37 -0.91 15.15 -0.65
CA ARG A 37 -1.63 16.10 -1.50
C ARG A 37 -3.11 15.71 -1.44
N GLU A 38 -3.93 16.60 -0.93
CA GLU A 38 -5.36 16.33 -0.77
C GLU A 38 -6.05 16.42 -2.15
N PRO A 39 -6.77 15.36 -2.58
CA PRO A 39 -7.53 15.40 -3.83
C PRO A 39 -8.78 16.29 -3.69
N ALA A 40 -9.35 16.72 -4.82
CA ALA A 40 -10.54 17.58 -4.81
C ALA A 40 -11.81 16.84 -4.35
N ASP A 41 -11.87 15.52 -4.53
CA ASP A 41 -13.03 14.70 -4.16
C ASP A 41 -12.57 13.37 -3.57
N TYR A 42 -13.01 13.11 -2.35
CA TYR A 42 -12.70 11.88 -1.63
C TYR A 42 -13.74 11.60 -0.53
N TYR A 43 -13.73 10.37 -0.02
CA TYR A 43 -14.50 9.96 1.14
C TYR A 43 -13.61 9.11 2.08
N ILE A 44 -13.63 9.42 3.38
CA ILE A 44 -12.98 8.62 4.41
C ILE A 44 -14.05 8.17 5.41
N GLY A 45 -14.36 6.88 5.42
CA GLY A 45 -15.29 6.23 6.33
C GLY A 45 -14.60 5.15 7.16
N ALA A 46 -15.35 4.53 8.07
CA ALA A 46 -14.83 3.53 8.99
C ALA A 46 -14.45 2.21 8.29
N ASP A 47 -15.11 1.87 7.19
CA ASP A 47 -15.00 0.60 6.48
C ASP A 47 -14.47 0.74 5.05
N ARG A 48 -14.43 1.96 4.53
CA ARG A 48 -13.92 2.24 3.19
C ARG A 48 -13.40 3.65 3.03
N ILE A 49 -12.47 3.79 2.09
CA ILE A 49 -11.96 5.08 1.63
C ILE A 49 -12.17 5.14 0.12
N GLU A 50 -12.57 6.30 -0.40
CA GLU A 50 -12.72 6.55 -1.84
C GLU A 50 -11.86 7.73 -2.23
N ILE A 51 -11.21 7.65 -3.38
CA ILE A 51 -10.42 8.73 -3.99
C ILE A 51 -10.89 8.89 -5.42
N THR A 52 -11.38 10.08 -5.78
CA THR A 52 -11.60 10.43 -7.18
C THR A 52 -10.32 11.03 -7.74
N THR A 53 -9.73 10.35 -8.72
CA THR A 53 -8.47 10.79 -9.32
C THR A 53 -8.65 12.06 -10.13
N GLN A 54 -7.57 12.82 -10.28
CA GLN A 54 -7.54 14.01 -11.14
C GLN A 54 -6.64 13.75 -12.35
N PRO A 55 -6.97 14.32 -13.51
CA PRO A 55 -6.13 14.22 -14.71
C PRO A 55 -4.71 14.71 -14.45
N HIS A 56 -3.76 14.13 -15.17
CA HIS A 56 -2.34 14.50 -15.15
C HIS A 56 -1.66 14.37 -13.79
N THR A 57 -2.12 13.40 -12.97
CA THR A 57 -1.52 13.06 -11.68
C THR A 57 -0.71 11.77 -11.78
N ASP A 58 0.51 11.75 -11.20
CA ASP A 58 1.37 10.56 -11.18
C ASP A 58 2.44 10.68 -10.07
N LEU A 59 3.15 9.57 -9.85
CA LEU A 59 4.41 9.49 -9.11
C LEU A 59 5.45 8.80 -10.02
N TRP A 60 6.39 9.60 -10.54
CA TRP A 60 7.51 9.13 -11.34
C TRP A 60 8.72 10.06 -11.23
N GLN A 61 9.93 9.49 -11.14
CA GLN A 61 11.15 10.28 -11.04
C GLN A 61 12.22 9.81 -12.03
N ARG A 62 12.60 10.69 -12.92
CA ARG A 62 13.78 10.75 -13.82
C ARG A 62 14.02 9.56 -14.75
N THR A 63 13.90 8.34 -14.30
CA THR A 63 14.19 7.15 -15.11
C THR A 63 13.38 7.20 -16.39
N TYR A 64 14.05 6.97 -17.53
CA TYR A 64 13.52 7.10 -18.87
C TYR A 64 13.11 8.54 -19.22
N TYR A 65 13.82 9.13 -20.17
CA TYR A 65 13.77 10.52 -20.68
C TYR A 65 13.70 11.66 -19.64
N HIS A 66 14.15 11.45 -18.44
CA HIS A 66 14.15 12.48 -17.39
C HIS A 66 12.76 13.02 -17.02
N PHE A 67 11.69 12.27 -17.36
CA PHE A 67 10.33 12.63 -16.97
C PHE A 67 10.19 12.67 -15.46
N ARG A 68 9.42 13.63 -14.98
CA ARG A 68 9.08 13.79 -13.58
C ARG A 68 7.63 14.16 -13.44
N ASN A 69 6.94 13.46 -12.56
CA ASN A 69 5.66 13.87 -12.05
C ASN A 69 5.56 13.41 -10.60
N ASP A 70 5.19 14.31 -9.70
CA ASP A 70 5.14 14.05 -8.27
C ASP A 70 3.95 14.81 -7.68
N ASN A 71 2.75 14.53 -8.18
CA ASN A 71 1.54 15.25 -7.79
C ASN A 71 0.35 14.34 -7.46
N ALA A 72 0.51 13.01 -7.49
CA ALA A 72 -0.55 12.11 -7.10
C ALA A 72 -0.90 12.25 -5.60
N PRO A 73 -2.18 12.18 -5.24
CA PRO A 73 -2.59 12.15 -3.85
C PRO A 73 -2.17 10.84 -3.18
N VAL A 74 -1.59 10.93 -2.00
CA VAL A 74 -1.25 9.78 -1.15
C VAL A 74 -1.82 10.04 0.23
N LEU A 75 -2.68 9.14 0.72
CA LEU A 75 -3.24 9.17 2.06
C LEU A 75 -2.46 8.20 2.94
N GLN A 76 -1.84 8.68 3.99
CA GLN A 76 -0.87 7.93 4.76
C GLN A 76 -1.06 8.06 6.26
N MET A 77 -0.64 7.02 6.97
CA MET A 77 -0.35 7.06 8.39
C MET A 77 1.16 7.07 8.62
N GLU A 78 1.58 7.66 9.74
CA GLU A 78 2.96 7.66 10.18
C GLU A 78 3.22 6.55 11.19
N THR A 79 4.38 5.91 11.15
CA THR A 79 4.77 4.89 12.12
C THR A 79 6.28 4.85 12.36
N GLU A 80 6.67 4.43 13.57
CA GLU A 80 8.04 4.06 13.93
C GLU A 80 8.20 2.53 14.05
N GLU A 81 7.10 1.76 13.84
CA GLU A 81 7.14 0.29 13.89
C GLU A 81 8.06 -0.23 12.78
N ARG A 82 9.05 -1.02 13.18
CA ARG A 82 10.08 -1.54 12.26
C ARG A 82 9.72 -2.89 11.65
N PHE A 83 8.74 -3.58 12.21
CA PHE A 83 8.28 -4.92 11.77
C PHE A 83 6.76 -4.95 11.76
N PHE A 84 6.16 -4.78 10.59
CA PHE A 84 4.72 -4.85 10.44
C PHE A 84 4.32 -5.27 9.02
N SER A 85 3.05 -5.59 8.83
CA SER A 85 2.42 -5.72 7.51
C SER A 85 1.19 -4.84 7.44
N PHE A 86 1.04 -4.11 6.34
CA PHE A 86 -0.15 -3.34 5.98
C PHE A 86 -0.87 -4.04 4.83
N VAL A 87 -2.15 -4.33 4.99
CA VAL A 87 -2.99 -4.96 3.97
C VAL A 87 -4.12 -4.02 3.58
N VAL A 88 -4.44 -4.00 2.30
CA VAL A 88 -5.59 -3.27 1.76
C VAL A 88 -6.13 -3.96 0.52
N LYS A 89 -7.44 -3.96 0.33
CA LYS A 89 -8.12 -4.28 -0.92
C LYS A 89 -8.38 -3.01 -1.71
N THR A 90 -8.02 -3.02 -2.99
CA THR A 90 -8.34 -1.97 -3.94
C THR A 90 -9.41 -2.44 -4.91
N ASP A 91 -10.36 -1.57 -5.23
CA ASP A 91 -11.31 -1.72 -6.32
C ASP A 91 -11.08 -0.58 -7.33
N PHE A 92 -10.67 -0.97 -8.51
CA PHE A 92 -10.39 -0.08 -9.65
C PHE A 92 -11.34 -0.32 -10.83
N SER A 93 -12.56 -0.79 -10.53
CA SER A 93 -13.60 -1.04 -11.56
C SER A 93 -13.94 0.19 -12.38
N GLY A 94 -13.73 1.38 -11.82
CA GLY A 94 -13.91 2.66 -12.51
C GLY A 94 -12.79 3.05 -13.46
N SER A 95 -11.62 2.38 -13.42
CA SER A 95 -10.52 2.65 -14.34
C SER A 95 -10.88 2.22 -15.76
N GLY A 96 -10.50 3.00 -16.74
CA GLY A 96 -10.85 2.73 -18.13
C GLY A 96 -10.02 3.52 -19.12
N HIS A 97 -9.07 4.29 -18.64
CA HIS A 97 -8.13 5.02 -19.45
C HIS A 97 -6.70 4.60 -19.12
N ARG A 98 -5.83 4.66 -20.11
CA ARG A 98 -4.44 4.24 -19.99
C ARG A 98 -3.77 4.89 -18.79
N PHE A 99 -3.04 4.08 -18.01
CA PHE A 99 -2.34 4.46 -16.78
C PHE A 99 -3.21 4.80 -15.57
N ASP A 100 -4.55 4.78 -15.66
CA ASP A 100 -5.39 4.85 -14.46
C ASP A 100 -4.96 3.78 -13.46
N GLN A 101 -4.68 4.17 -12.22
CA GLN A 101 -4.10 3.27 -11.24
C GLN A 101 -4.45 3.65 -9.80
N CYS A 102 -4.57 2.64 -8.95
CA CYS A 102 -4.66 2.81 -7.50
C CYS A 102 -4.03 1.62 -6.77
N GLY A 103 -3.50 1.87 -5.58
CA GLY A 103 -2.82 0.85 -4.82
C GLY A 103 -2.26 1.32 -3.49
N ILE A 104 -1.17 0.68 -3.08
CA ILE A 104 -0.42 1.06 -1.88
C ILE A 104 0.74 1.98 -2.22
N ALA A 105 1.10 2.83 -1.26
CA ALA A 105 2.31 3.62 -1.33
C ALA A 105 2.96 3.78 0.05
N MET A 106 4.26 3.90 0.05
CA MET A 106 5.05 4.51 1.11
C MET A 106 5.73 5.73 0.49
N TYR A 107 5.43 6.92 1.00
CA TYR A 107 5.96 8.16 0.44
C TYR A 107 6.63 8.98 1.55
N LEU A 108 7.94 9.06 1.52
CA LEU A 108 8.72 9.84 2.47
C LEU A 108 8.87 11.27 1.97
N ASP A 109 9.33 11.41 0.74
CA ASP A 109 9.49 12.67 0.01
C ASP A 109 9.49 12.40 -1.50
N SER A 110 9.71 13.46 -2.32
CA SER A 110 9.67 13.37 -3.78
C SER A 110 10.75 12.46 -4.40
N GLU A 111 11.81 12.16 -3.66
CA GLU A 111 12.93 11.36 -4.15
C GLU A 111 13.02 9.96 -3.54
N ASN A 112 12.18 9.67 -2.50
CA ASN A 112 12.21 8.42 -1.76
C ASN A 112 10.79 7.91 -1.49
N TRP A 113 10.32 6.96 -2.28
CA TRP A 113 8.99 6.37 -2.17
C TRP A 113 8.91 5.03 -2.90
N LEU A 114 7.93 4.22 -2.55
CA LEU A 114 7.51 3.05 -3.32
C LEU A 114 6.00 3.07 -3.53
N LYS A 115 5.54 2.45 -4.63
CA LYS A 115 4.13 2.21 -4.91
C LYS A 115 3.92 0.83 -5.53
N ALA A 116 2.73 0.27 -5.37
CA ALA A 116 2.29 -0.91 -6.11
C ALA A 116 0.80 -0.79 -6.46
N SER A 117 0.45 -1.15 -7.68
CA SER A 117 -0.89 -0.99 -8.24
C SER A 117 -1.16 -1.94 -9.39
N VAL A 118 -2.42 -2.05 -9.78
CA VAL A 118 -2.79 -2.37 -11.14
C VAL A 118 -2.93 -1.05 -11.91
N GLU A 119 -2.34 -1.01 -13.08
CA GLU A 119 -2.33 0.13 -13.99
C GLU A 119 -3.03 -0.29 -15.30
N TYR A 120 -4.14 0.38 -15.62
CA TYR A 120 -4.93 0.05 -16.80
C TYR A 120 -4.14 0.36 -18.08
N GLU A 121 -4.13 -0.56 -19.03
CA GLU A 121 -3.49 -0.33 -20.35
C GLU A 121 -4.53 -0.28 -21.46
N ASN A 122 -5.37 -1.31 -21.58
CA ASN A 122 -6.43 -1.39 -22.60
C ASN A 122 -7.48 -2.47 -22.23
N GLU A 123 -8.43 -2.72 -23.11
CA GLU A 123 -9.51 -3.70 -22.87
C GLU A 123 -9.04 -5.16 -22.79
N SER A 124 -7.82 -5.47 -23.21
CA SER A 124 -7.27 -6.83 -23.23
C SER A 124 -6.44 -7.14 -22.01
N PHE A 125 -5.61 -6.20 -21.56
CA PHE A 125 -4.69 -6.39 -20.44
C PHE A 125 -4.42 -5.08 -19.68
N GLN A 126 -3.84 -5.24 -18.51
CA GLN A 126 -3.36 -4.18 -17.63
C GLN A 126 -2.09 -4.65 -16.93
N HIS A 127 -1.35 -3.74 -16.34
CA HIS A 127 -0.10 -4.03 -15.68
C HIS A 127 -0.27 -4.10 -14.16
N LEU A 128 -0.02 -5.27 -13.57
CA LEU A 128 0.23 -5.39 -12.14
C LEU A 128 1.69 -5.05 -11.92
N GLY A 129 1.95 -3.95 -11.23
CA GLY A 129 3.30 -3.42 -11.14
C GLY A 129 3.67 -2.81 -9.79
N SER A 130 4.94 -2.53 -9.65
CA SER A 130 5.50 -1.80 -8.53
C SER A 130 6.62 -0.87 -8.98
N VAL A 131 6.72 0.28 -8.35
CA VAL A 131 7.80 1.25 -8.55
C VAL A 131 8.49 1.49 -7.22
N VAL A 132 9.80 1.49 -7.24
CA VAL A 132 10.64 1.89 -6.11
C VAL A 132 11.48 3.07 -6.56
N THR A 133 11.42 4.16 -5.83
CA THR A 133 12.23 5.35 -6.08
C THR A 133 13.16 5.59 -4.91
N ASN A 134 14.44 5.49 -5.15
CA ASN A 134 15.51 5.84 -4.24
C ASN A 134 16.34 6.95 -4.84
N HIS A 135 16.59 8.00 -4.06
CA HIS A 135 17.41 9.16 -4.47
C HIS A 135 16.99 9.73 -5.84
N GLY A 136 15.67 9.75 -6.08
CA GLY A 136 15.05 10.36 -7.24
C GLY A 136 15.20 9.59 -8.55
N TYR A 137 15.40 8.28 -8.52
CA TYR A 137 15.35 7.41 -9.69
C TYR A 137 14.35 6.29 -9.46
N SER A 138 13.35 6.21 -10.33
CA SER A 138 12.29 5.19 -10.29
C SER A 138 12.75 3.91 -10.99
N ASP A 139 12.50 2.78 -10.34
CA ASP A 139 12.71 1.43 -10.83
C ASP A 139 11.35 0.73 -10.91
N TRP A 140 10.89 0.37 -12.11
CA TRP A 140 9.57 -0.15 -12.38
C TRP A 140 9.62 -1.60 -12.85
N ALA A 141 8.81 -2.46 -12.24
CA ALA A 141 8.62 -3.84 -12.64
C ALA A 141 7.13 -4.14 -12.83
N THR A 142 6.78 -4.86 -13.90
CA THR A 142 5.39 -5.18 -14.25
C THR A 142 5.21 -6.63 -14.68
N THR A 143 3.97 -7.09 -14.53
CA THR A 143 3.44 -8.32 -15.10
C THR A 143 2.10 -8.03 -15.74
N GLU A 144 1.86 -8.50 -16.95
CA GLU A 144 0.56 -8.38 -17.60
C GLU A 144 -0.47 -9.29 -16.91
N ILE A 145 -1.64 -8.73 -16.65
CA ILE A 145 -2.80 -9.46 -16.13
C ILE A 145 -4.03 -9.14 -16.97
N PRO A 146 -5.06 -10.02 -17.01
CA PRO A 146 -6.28 -9.76 -17.77
C PRO A 146 -6.99 -8.47 -17.31
N ALA A 147 -7.57 -7.74 -18.28
CA ALA A 147 -8.27 -6.49 -18.01
C ALA A 147 -9.59 -6.67 -17.23
N ASP A 148 -10.12 -7.88 -17.12
CA ASP A 148 -11.31 -8.23 -16.35
C ASP A 148 -11.04 -8.33 -14.83
N VAL A 149 -9.79 -8.33 -14.39
CA VAL A 149 -9.42 -8.18 -12.98
C VAL A 149 -9.74 -6.75 -12.54
N ARG A 150 -10.62 -6.57 -11.57
CA ARG A 150 -11.08 -5.25 -11.12
C ARG A 150 -10.83 -4.96 -9.65
N THR A 151 -10.34 -5.94 -8.91
CA THR A 151 -9.95 -5.80 -7.51
C THR A 151 -8.63 -6.50 -7.25
N MET A 152 -7.84 -5.97 -6.32
CA MET A 152 -6.58 -6.56 -5.88
C MET A 152 -6.34 -6.26 -4.40
N TRP A 153 -5.90 -7.25 -3.64
CA TRP A 153 -5.33 -7.02 -2.31
C TRP A 153 -3.83 -6.83 -2.43
N TYR A 154 -3.32 -5.86 -1.71
CA TYR A 154 -1.88 -5.66 -1.54
C TYR A 154 -1.49 -5.86 -0.09
N ARG A 155 -0.30 -6.38 0.13
CA ARG A 155 0.35 -6.42 1.43
C ARG A 155 1.75 -5.79 1.31
N LEU A 156 2.00 -4.76 2.10
CA LEU A 156 3.31 -4.16 2.30
C LEU A 156 3.84 -4.63 3.65
N SER A 157 4.90 -5.42 3.64
CA SER A 157 5.60 -5.85 4.86
C SER A 157 6.91 -5.10 5.00
N ARG A 158 7.16 -4.60 6.22
CA ARG A 158 8.41 -3.91 6.59
C ARG A 158 9.24 -4.78 7.52
N ARG A 159 10.55 -4.84 7.26
CA ARG A 159 11.60 -5.34 8.15
C ARG A 159 12.74 -4.34 8.13
N GLU A 160 12.83 -3.47 9.14
CA GLU A 160 13.79 -2.37 9.22
C GLU A 160 13.64 -1.37 8.06
N ASP A 161 14.58 -1.35 7.13
CA ASP A 161 14.60 -0.55 5.89
C ASP A 161 14.37 -1.39 4.62
N ASP A 162 14.05 -2.68 4.80
CA ASP A 162 13.68 -3.59 3.72
C ASP A 162 12.16 -3.80 3.66
N TYR A 163 11.64 -3.94 2.45
CA TYR A 163 10.22 -4.04 2.18
C TYR A 163 9.91 -5.19 1.24
N CYS A 164 8.85 -5.93 1.57
CA CYS A 164 8.25 -6.92 0.70
C CYS A 164 6.87 -6.45 0.28
N ILE A 165 6.62 -6.43 -1.03
CA ILE A 165 5.32 -6.14 -1.62
C ILE A 165 4.76 -7.45 -2.15
N GLU A 166 3.52 -7.73 -1.78
CA GLU A 166 2.80 -8.92 -2.20
C GLU A 166 1.40 -8.53 -2.71
N CYS A 167 0.83 -9.35 -3.57
CA CYS A 167 -0.54 -9.19 -4.05
C CYS A 167 -1.36 -10.48 -3.89
N SER A 168 -2.68 -10.32 -3.87
CA SER A 168 -3.63 -11.42 -3.80
C SER A 168 -4.92 -11.10 -4.55
N ARG A 169 -5.51 -12.08 -5.21
CA ARG A 169 -6.83 -11.95 -5.87
C ARG A 169 -7.99 -12.29 -4.94
N ASP A 170 -7.73 -12.96 -3.83
CA ASP A 170 -8.75 -13.46 -2.91
C ASP A 170 -8.59 -12.98 -1.46
N GLY A 171 -7.53 -12.21 -1.18
CA GLY A 171 -7.17 -11.72 0.15
C GLY A 171 -6.65 -12.80 1.11
N LYS A 172 -6.43 -14.03 0.63
CA LYS A 172 -6.01 -15.19 1.44
C LYS A 172 -4.62 -15.68 1.06
N VAL A 173 -4.39 -15.90 -0.24
CA VAL A 173 -3.10 -16.36 -0.75
C VAL A 173 -2.37 -15.19 -1.37
N PHE A 174 -1.26 -14.79 -0.76
CA PHE A 174 -0.43 -13.70 -1.23
C PHE A 174 0.79 -14.23 -1.99
N SER A 175 1.09 -13.60 -3.12
CA SER A 175 2.26 -13.86 -3.94
C SER A 175 3.19 -12.66 -3.94
N GLN A 176 4.48 -12.91 -3.78
CA GLN A 176 5.50 -11.88 -3.80
C GLN A 176 5.56 -11.18 -5.16
N MET A 177 5.47 -9.86 -5.15
CA MET A 177 5.70 -9.00 -6.31
C MET A 177 7.13 -8.47 -6.32
N ARG A 178 7.62 -8.00 -5.15
CA ARG A 178 8.91 -7.35 -5.04
C ARG A 178 9.46 -7.43 -3.63
N VAL A 179 10.76 -7.58 -3.52
CA VAL A 179 11.55 -7.26 -2.32
C VAL A 179 12.46 -6.09 -2.70
N CYS A 180 12.54 -5.08 -1.86
CA CYS A 180 13.36 -3.89 -2.12
C CYS A 180 13.88 -3.29 -0.82
N HIS A 181 14.98 -2.55 -0.96
CA HIS A 181 15.57 -1.73 0.07
C HIS A 181 15.23 -0.26 -0.16
N MET A 182 14.95 0.47 0.94
CA MET A 182 14.72 1.91 0.91
C MET A 182 15.76 2.60 1.77
N HIS A 183 16.72 3.28 1.15
CA HIS A 183 17.85 3.90 1.84
C HIS A 183 17.44 4.87 2.96
N GLU A 184 16.30 5.55 2.80
CA GLU A 184 15.74 6.46 3.80
C GLU A 184 14.60 5.81 4.62
N GLY A 185 14.37 4.51 4.44
CA GLY A 185 13.21 3.77 4.99
C GLY A 185 13.41 3.19 6.39
N GLY A 186 14.58 3.33 7.01
CA GLY A 186 14.91 2.69 8.28
C GLY A 186 14.39 3.40 9.54
N GLY A 187 13.94 4.65 9.42
CA GLY A 187 13.45 5.46 10.51
C GLY A 187 11.92 5.49 10.62
N ARG A 188 11.40 6.66 10.99
CA ARG A 188 9.97 6.98 10.93
C ARG A 188 9.57 7.06 9.46
N ILE A 189 8.49 6.36 9.10
CA ILE A 189 7.97 6.31 7.75
C ILE A 189 6.50 6.69 7.68
N ARG A 190 6.03 7.00 6.46
CA ARG A 190 4.62 7.18 6.15
C ARG A 190 4.23 6.23 5.05
N PHE A 191 3.13 5.48 5.24
CA PHE A 191 2.61 4.52 4.29
C PHE A 191 1.09 4.55 4.26
N GLY A 192 0.50 4.07 3.18
CA GLY A 192 -0.95 4.01 3.01
C GLY A 192 -1.34 3.71 1.58
N ILE A 193 -2.25 4.52 1.04
CA ILE A 193 -2.90 4.30 -0.24
C ILE A 193 -2.74 5.50 -1.18
N TYR A 194 -2.82 5.24 -2.48
CA TYR A 194 -2.79 6.29 -3.50
C TYR A 194 -3.69 5.94 -4.68
N ALA A 195 -4.07 6.94 -5.45
CA ALA A 195 -4.71 6.78 -6.75
C ALA A 195 -4.33 7.93 -7.67
N CYS A 196 -4.18 7.67 -8.96
CA CYS A 196 -3.89 8.72 -9.94
C CYS A 196 -4.35 8.35 -11.35
N SER A 197 -4.47 9.38 -12.20
CA SER A 197 -4.77 9.30 -13.61
C SER A 197 -3.73 10.14 -14.38
N PRO A 198 -2.66 9.51 -14.91
CA PRO A 198 -1.59 10.22 -15.60
C PRO A 198 -1.98 10.94 -16.88
N GLU A 199 -3.01 10.48 -17.56
CA GLU A 199 -3.53 11.12 -18.78
C GLU A 199 -4.79 11.97 -18.48
N ASP A 200 -5.53 12.37 -19.49
CA ASP A 200 -6.74 13.20 -19.37
C ASP A 200 -7.94 12.33 -19.00
N SER A 201 -7.93 11.81 -17.80
CA SER A 201 -8.94 10.90 -17.26
C SER A 201 -9.16 11.11 -15.77
N SER A 202 -10.23 10.53 -15.27
CA SER A 202 -10.56 10.47 -13.85
C SER A 202 -11.40 9.23 -13.57
N PHE A 203 -11.12 8.55 -12.46
CA PHE A 203 -11.94 7.46 -11.98
C PHE A 203 -12.05 7.48 -10.47
N ARG A 204 -13.02 6.73 -9.93
CA ARG A 204 -13.16 6.53 -8.49
C ARG A 204 -12.50 5.23 -8.07
N ALA A 205 -11.43 5.33 -7.32
CA ALA A 205 -10.77 4.23 -6.65
C ALA A 205 -11.41 3.98 -5.27
N VAL A 206 -11.64 2.71 -4.91
CA VAL A 206 -12.22 2.33 -3.61
C VAL A 206 -11.26 1.41 -2.87
N PHE A 207 -11.07 1.68 -1.58
CA PHE A 207 -10.17 0.94 -0.70
C PHE A 207 -10.96 0.39 0.49
N THR A 208 -10.82 -0.90 0.74
CA THR A 208 -11.47 -1.61 1.86
C THR A 208 -10.49 -2.57 2.53
N ASP A 209 -10.90 -3.25 3.57
CA ASP A 209 -10.10 -4.26 4.27
C ASP A 209 -8.72 -3.74 4.72
N LEU A 210 -8.66 -2.46 5.15
CA LEU A 210 -7.41 -1.87 5.63
C LEU A 210 -7.05 -2.48 6.99
N GLN A 211 -5.88 -3.10 7.06
CA GLN A 211 -5.41 -3.79 8.26
C GLN A 211 -3.92 -3.53 8.47
N MET A 212 -3.51 -3.43 9.72
CA MET A 212 -2.12 -3.46 10.14
C MET A 212 -1.93 -4.66 11.08
N THR A 213 -0.94 -5.50 10.81
CA THR A 213 -0.68 -6.74 11.54
C THR A 213 0.80 -6.85 11.90
N ASP A 214 1.14 -7.85 12.71
CA ASP A 214 2.51 -8.28 12.85
C ASP A 214 3.11 -8.62 11.48
N CYS A 215 4.42 -8.52 11.34
CA CYS A 215 5.10 -8.72 10.06
C CYS A 215 4.86 -10.14 9.51
N ALA A 216 4.12 -10.25 8.41
CA ALA A 216 3.83 -11.50 7.74
C ALA A 216 4.97 -11.98 6.84
N TRP A 217 5.93 -11.13 6.51
CA TRP A 217 7.11 -11.48 5.73
C TRP A 217 8.10 -12.23 6.60
N LYS A 218 8.14 -13.55 6.44
CA LYS A 218 9.00 -14.45 7.22
C LYS A 218 10.32 -14.68 6.50
N ALA A 219 11.38 -14.92 7.29
CA ALA A 219 12.65 -15.40 6.76
C ALA A 219 12.45 -16.75 6.04
N HIS A 220 13.27 -17.02 5.02
CA HIS A 220 13.29 -18.33 4.38
C HIS A 220 13.79 -19.41 5.36
N ASP A 221 13.41 -20.67 5.13
CA ASP A 221 13.83 -21.80 5.94
C ASP A 221 15.37 -21.84 6.08
N GLY A 222 15.84 -21.92 7.31
CA GLY A 222 17.28 -21.93 7.64
C GLY A 222 17.92 -20.55 7.75
N GLN A 223 17.20 -19.46 7.51
CA GLN A 223 17.64 -18.09 7.80
C GLN A 223 17.15 -17.68 9.18
N GLN A 224 18.02 -17.04 9.94
CA GLN A 224 17.60 -16.40 11.19
C GLN A 224 17.18 -14.97 10.88
N PRO A 225 15.97 -14.54 11.26
CA PRO A 225 15.65 -13.13 11.25
C PRO A 225 16.51 -12.40 12.28
N ASP A 226 16.99 -11.24 11.93
CA ASP A 226 17.73 -10.36 12.83
C ASP A 226 16.90 -9.94 14.04
#